data_8f51c2e696db411de9252d3c46d51f36
#
_entry.id   8f51c2e696db411de9252d3c46d51f36
#
_cell.length_a   1.000
_cell.length_b   1.000
_cell.length_c   1.000
_cell.angle_alpha   90.00
_cell.angle_beta   90.00
_cell.angle_gamma   90.00
#
_symmetry.space_group_name_H-M   'P 1'
#
loop_
_entity.id
_entity.type
_entity.pdbx_description
1 polymer ?
#
loop_
_entity_poly.entity_id
_entity_poly.type
_entity_poly.pdbx_seq_one_letter_code
_entity_poly.pdbx_strand_id
1 'polypeptide(L)'
;MNLVDWQQRYEHWILTHHAQDDAAHDLSHFRRVWATATLLAAGEEVDRLVLLTACYFHDIVSLPKNHPERSRSSMMAAEKTLAILQSSFADFPVERYAAVSHAIEAHSFSAAIPPRTLEAKIVQDADRLESLGAIGLARVFAVAGALNTILFDAEDPFADRRALDDRQYALDHFQCKLLRLPETMQTTRGKEMAQHNARFLVEFMAKLSAELQGEPLALDEAVLRRFAPQASTDR
;
A
#
# COMPACT_ATOMS: atom_id res chain seq x y z
N MET A 1 -21.95 -10.21 -17.86
CA MET A 1 -21.77 -8.96 -17.08
C MET A 1 -20.37 -8.43 -17.36
N ASN A 2 -20.20 -7.14 -17.60
CA ASN A 2 -18.89 -6.53 -17.85
C ASN A 2 -18.21 -6.09 -16.53
N LEU A 3 -16.93 -5.69 -16.58
CA LEU A 3 -16.17 -5.30 -15.38
C LEU A 3 -16.73 -4.03 -14.70
N VAL A 4 -17.31 -3.11 -15.48
CA VAL A 4 -17.88 -1.86 -14.93
C VAL A 4 -19.10 -2.18 -14.07
N ASP A 5 -19.94 -3.14 -14.51
CA ASP A 5 -21.10 -3.56 -13.72
C ASP A 5 -20.66 -4.20 -12.39
N TRP A 6 -19.61 -5.02 -12.41
CA TRP A 6 -19.04 -5.62 -11.20
C TRP A 6 -18.48 -4.55 -10.26
N GLN A 7 -17.74 -3.59 -10.79
CA GLN A 7 -17.20 -2.49 -10.00
C GLN A 7 -18.31 -1.70 -9.30
N GLN A 8 -19.35 -1.30 -10.02
CA GLN A 8 -20.48 -0.56 -9.45
C GLN A 8 -21.21 -1.35 -8.35
N ARG A 9 -21.38 -2.66 -8.53
CA ARG A 9 -21.99 -3.54 -7.52
C ARG A 9 -21.12 -3.65 -6.26
N TYR A 10 -19.80 -3.77 -6.41
CA TYR A 10 -18.87 -3.82 -5.27
C TYR A 10 -18.86 -2.49 -4.52
N GLU A 11 -18.80 -1.36 -5.23
CA GLU A 11 -18.87 -0.03 -4.60
C GLU A 11 -20.17 0.17 -3.83
N HIS A 12 -21.30 -0.19 -4.43
CA HIS A 12 -22.60 -0.12 -3.75
C HIS A 12 -22.64 -1.00 -2.49
N TRP A 13 -22.13 -2.23 -2.58
CA TRP A 13 -22.09 -3.15 -1.44
C TRP A 13 -21.21 -2.59 -0.32
N ILE A 14 -20.02 -2.08 -0.63
CA ILE A 14 -19.09 -1.49 0.34
C ILE A 14 -19.71 -0.28 1.02
N LEU A 15 -20.34 0.63 0.28
CA LEU A 15 -20.99 1.82 0.84
C LEU A 15 -22.15 1.48 1.79
N THR A 16 -22.81 0.34 1.58
CA THR A 16 -23.98 -0.06 2.38
C THR A 16 -23.65 -0.96 3.57
N HIS A 17 -22.52 -1.69 3.53
CA HIS A 17 -22.22 -2.74 4.51
C HIS A 17 -20.88 -2.60 5.21
N HIS A 18 -19.97 -1.73 4.71
CA HIS A 18 -18.66 -1.51 5.31
C HIS A 18 -18.62 -0.13 5.96
N ALA A 19 -18.27 -0.08 7.25
CA ALA A 19 -18.08 1.18 7.96
C ALA A 19 -16.91 1.98 7.31
N GLN A 20 -17.14 3.27 7.07
CA GLN A 20 -16.17 4.17 6.46
C GLN A 20 -15.34 4.93 7.53
N ASP A 21 -15.15 4.31 8.71
CA ASP A 21 -14.54 4.96 9.87
C ASP A 21 -13.00 5.00 9.81
N ASP A 22 -12.38 4.22 8.90
CA ASP A 22 -10.94 4.20 8.67
C ASP A 22 -10.60 4.95 7.37
N ALA A 23 -10.14 6.19 7.51
CA ALA A 23 -9.72 7.03 6.39
C ALA A 23 -8.56 6.44 5.55
N ALA A 24 -7.88 5.41 6.04
CA ALA A 24 -6.80 4.75 5.31
C ALA A 24 -7.27 3.59 4.42
N HIS A 25 -8.46 3.02 4.68
CA HIS A 25 -9.03 1.85 3.98
C HIS A 25 -10.49 2.09 3.57
N ASP A 26 -10.80 3.32 3.16
CA ASP A 26 -12.09 3.73 2.64
C ASP A 26 -12.30 3.30 1.16
N LEU A 27 -13.49 3.54 0.61
CA LEU A 27 -13.79 3.26 -0.79
C LEU A 27 -12.82 3.96 -1.75
N SER A 28 -12.29 5.14 -1.38
CA SER A 28 -11.34 5.87 -2.22
C SER A 28 -9.99 5.14 -2.33
N HIS A 29 -9.55 4.46 -1.27
CA HIS A 29 -8.39 3.57 -1.29
C HIS A 29 -8.60 2.40 -2.28
N PHE A 30 -9.72 1.68 -2.19
CA PHE A 30 -10.00 0.56 -3.09
C PHE A 30 -10.04 0.98 -4.57
N ARG A 31 -10.62 2.16 -4.86
CA ARG A 31 -10.62 2.73 -6.21
C ARG A 31 -9.21 3.04 -6.72
N ARG A 32 -8.34 3.60 -5.88
CA ARG A 32 -6.94 3.90 -6.26
C ARG A 32 -6.14 2.62 -6.46
N VAL A 33 -6.29 1.63 -5.57
CA VAL A 33 -5.65 0.32 -5.73
C VAL A 33 -6.10 -0.33 -7.04
N TRP A 34 -7.40 -0.32 -7.37
CA TRP A 34 -7.90 -0.82 -8.65
C TRP A 34 -7.34 -0.06 -9.85
N ALA A 35 -7.30 1.27 -9.81
CA ALA A 35 -6.72 2.07 -10.88
C ALA A 35 -5.25 1.73 -11.11
N THR A 36 -4.47 1.62 -10.04
CA THR A 36 -3.05 1.23 -10.09
C THR A 36 -2.88 -0.20 -10.61
N ALA A 37 -3.68 -1.15 -10.12
CA ALA A 37 -3.66 -2.54 -10.60
C ALA A 37 -3.99 -2.64 -12.09
N THR A 38 -4.90 -1.81 -12.60
CA THR A 38 -5.24 -1.73 -14.02
C THR A 38 -4.04 -1.27 -14.86
N LEU A 39 -3.28 -0.29 -14.36
CA LEU A 39 -2.04 0.17 -15.00
C LEU A 39 -0.95 -0.91 -15.00
N LEU A 40 -0.77 -1.60 -13.86
CA LEU A 40 0.21 -2.70 -13.74
C LEU A 40 -0.12 -3.87 -14.66
N ALA A 41 -1.41 -4.17 -14.84
CA ALA A 41 -1.91 -5.25 -15.69
C ALA A 41 -1.98 -4.89 -17.18
N ALA A 42 -1.54 -3.70 -17.60
CA ALA A 42 -1.63 -3.31 -19.01
C ALA A 42 -0.64 -4.12 -19.87
N GLY A 43 -1.18 -4.87 -20.84
CA GLY A 43 -0.40 -5.75 -21.70
C GLY A 43 -0.19 -7.16 -21.14
N GLU A 44 -0.66 -7.44 -19.92
CA GLU A 44 -0.55 -8.74 -19.28
C GLU A 44 -1.82 -9.59 -19.44
N GLU A 45 -1.63 -10.90 -19.53
CA GLU A 45 -2.73 -11.88 -19.52
C GLU A 45 -3.12 -12.20 -18.07
N VAL A 46 -4.18 -11.56 -17.58
CA VAL A 46 -4.71 -11.71 -16.22
C VAL A 46 -6.22 -11.90 -16.22
N ASP A 47 -6.75 -12.61 -15.24
CA ASP A 47 -8.18 -12.60 -14.98
C ASP A 47 -8.60 -11.27 -14.34
N ARG A 48 -9.13 -10.37 -15.17
CA ARG A 48 -9.54 -9.03 -14.78
C ARG A 48 -10.62 -9.01 -13.69
N LEU A 49 -11.48 -10.05 -13.63
CA LEU A 49 -12.51 -10.12 -12.60
C LEU A 49 -11.91 -10.55 -11.25
N VAL A 50 -10.96 -11.48 -11.25
CA VAL A 50 -10.19 -11.84 -10.05
C VAL A 50 -9.46 -10.61 -9.51
N LEU A 51 -8.76 -9.88 -10.39
CA LEU A 51 -8.01 -8.70 -10.04
C LEU A 51 -8.90 -7.59 -9.45
N LEU A 52 -10.03 -7.28 -10.10
CA LEU A 52 -11.01 -6.31 -9.62
C LEU A 52 -11.53 -6.69 -8.24
N THR A 53 -11.96 -7.95 -8.08
CA THR A 53 -12.53 -8.44 -6.82
C THR A 53 -11.52 -8.35 -5.69
N ALA A 54 -10.28 -8.79 -5.93
CA ALA A 54 -9.23 -8.72 -4.92
C ALA A 54 -8.92 -7.26 -4.54
N CYS A 55 -8.83 -6.33 -5.50
CA CYS A 55 -8.60 -4.91 -5.21
C CYS A 55 -9.70 -4.28 -4.34
N TYR A 56 -10.97 -4.67 -4.54
CA TYR A 56 -12.08 -4.09 -3.78
C TYR A 56 -12.29 -4.72 -2.40
N PHE A 57 -11.77 -5.92 -2.16
CA PHE A 57 -12.03 -6.64 -0.91
C PHE A 57 -10.77 -7.01 -0.11
N HIS A 58 -9.55 -6.66 -0.56
CA HIS A 58 -8.32 -7.08 0.12
C HIS A 58 -8.25 -6.64 1.59
N ASP A 59 -8.76 -5.46 1.91
CA ASP A 59 -8.78 -4.86 3.25
C ASP A 59 -10.19 -4.74 3.85
N ILE A 60 -11.17 -5.59 3.40
CA ILE A 60 -12.52 -5.64 3.97
C ILE A 60 -12.53 -6.06 5.47
N VAL A 61 -11.42 -6.62 5.93
CA VAL A 61 -11.06 -6.79 7.34
C VAL A 61 -9.69 -6.18 7.54
N SER A 62 -9.62 -5.09 8.32
CA SER A 62 -8.38 -4.43 8.69
C SER A 62 -8.27 -4.38 10.21
N LEU A 63 -7.28 -5.06 10.78
CA LEU A 63 -7.01 -5.02 12.21
C LEU A 63 -6.02 -3.87 12.53
N PRO A 64 -6.15 -3.19 13.69
CA PRO A 64 -5.22 -2.13 14.11
C PRO A 64 -3.76 -2.59 14.09
N LYS A 65 -2.82 -1.67 13.85
CA LYS A 65 -1.37 -1.98 13.76
C LYS A 65 -0.82 -2.68 15.02
N ASN A 66 -1.38 -2.40 16.19
CA ASN A 66 -0.99 -2.98 17.48
C ASN A 66 -1.78 -4.25 17.85
N HIS A 67 -2.68 -4.74 16.98
CA HIS A 67 -3.46 -5.93 17.27
C HIS A 67 -2.59 -7.19 17.19
N PRO A 68 -2.67 -8.14 18.16
CA PRO A 68 -1.83 -9.35 18.20
C PRO A 68 -2.02 -10.24 16.96
N GLU A 69 -3.20 -10.27 16.37
CA GLU A 69 -3.51 -11.06 15.17
C GLU A 69 -3.40 -10.26 13.85
N ARG A 70 -2.69 -9.12 13.85
CA ARG A 70 -2.51 -8.28 12.64
C ARG A 70 -2.05 -9.07 11.41
N SER A 71 -1.16 -10.05 11.59
CA SER A 71 -0.66 -10.90 10.49
C SER A 71 -1.72 -11.79 9.86
N ARG A 72 -2.87 -12.02 10.53
CA ARG A 72 -4.00 -12.82 10.02
C ARG A 72 -5.06 -11.97 9.30
N SER A 73 -4.91 -10.65 9.29
CA SER A 73 -5.92 -9.73 8.75
C SER A 73 -6.31 -10.06 7.31
N SER A 74 -5.31 -10.33 6.44
CA SER A 74 -5.55 -10.66 5.04
C SER A 74 -6.22 -12.04 4.83
N MET A 75 -5.92 -13.03 5.67
CA MET A 75 -6.62 -14.32 5.65
C MET A 75 -8.10 -14.14 6.05
N MET A 76 -8.36 -13.38 7.11
CA MET A 76 -9.72 -13.05 7.54
C MET A 76 -10.48 -12.25 6.46
N ALA A 77 -9.79 -11.33 5.75
CA ALA A 77 -10.36 -10.60 4.63
C ALA A 77 -10.72 -11.54 3.47
N ALA A 78 -9.87 -12.52 3.15
CA ALA A 78 -10.15 -13.52 2.12
C ALA A 78 -11.37 -14.39 2.49
N GLU A 79 -11.43 -14.93 3.70
CA GLU A 79 -12.56 -15.72 4.20
C GLU A 79 -13.87 -14.91 4.15
N LYS A 80 -13.85 -13.67 4.63
CA LYS A 80 -15.01 -12.77 4.60
C LYS A 80 -15.43 -12.46 3.17
N THR A 81 -14.47 -12.25 2.26
CA THR A 81 -14.76 -12.00 0.84
C THR A 81 -15.49 -13.18 0.20
N LEU A 82 -15.03 -14.41 0.43
CA LEU A 82 -15.72 -15.59 -0.11
C LEU A 82 -17.15 -15.69 0.42
N ALA A 83 -17.38 -15.43 1.70
CA ALA A 83 -18.74 -15.41 2.28
C ALA A 83 -19.61 -14.30 1.64
N ILE A 84 -19.05 -13.11 1.38
CA ILE A 84 -19.74 -12.02 0.69
C ILE A 84 -20.10 -12.43 -0.75
N LEU A 85 -19.16 -13.02 -1.48
CA LEU A 85 -19.40 -13.48 -2.85
C LEU A 85 -20.54 -14.51 -2.90
N GLN A 86 -20.55 -15.47 -1.97
CA GLN A 86 -21.60 -16.50 -1.88
C GLN A 86 -22.97 -15.94 -1.56
N SER A 87 -23.04 -14.95 -0.65
CA SER A 87 -24.32 -14.44 -0.14
C SER A 87 -24.89 -13.29 -0.96
N SER A 88 -24.03 -12.41 -1.51
CA SER A 88 -24.44 -11.16 -2.13
C SER A 88 -24.18 -11.10 -3.64
N PHE A 89 -23.34 -12.01 -4.17
CA PHE A 89 -22.94 -12.04 -5.57
C PHE A 89 -23.01 -13.48 -6.12
N ALA A 90 -24.18 -14.13 -6.00
CA ALA A 90 -24.38 -15.54 -6.37
C ALA A 90 -24.07 -15.87 -7.85
N ASP A 91 -24.00 -14.85 -8.71
CA ASP A 91 -23.59 -14.94 -10.10
C ASP A 91 -22.07 -14.80 -10.33
N PHE A 92 -21.27 -14.65 -9.26
CA PHE A 92 -19.81 -14.66 -9.36
C PHE A 92 -19.30 -16.09 -9.66
N PRO A 93 -18.41 -16.28 -10.65
CA PRO A 93 -17.93 -17.61 -11.05
C PRO A 93 -17.16 -18.31 -9.92
N VAL A 94 -17.67 -19.46 -9.48
CA VAL A 94 -17.13 -20.23 -8.33
C VAL A 94 -15.69 -20.70 -8.57
N GLU A 95 -15.34 -21.00 -9.82
CA GLU A 95 -14.00 -21.41 -10.23
C GLU A 95 -12.93 -20.35 -9.96
N ARG A 96 -13.31 -19.07 -9.77
CA ARG A 96 -12.41 -17.96 -9.44
C ARG A 96 -12.17 -17.77 -7.96
N TYR A 97 -12.93 -18.43 -7.09
CA TYR A 97 -12.84 -18.24 -5.62
C TYR A 97 -11.43 -18.45 -5.08
N ALA A 98 -10.75 -19.52 -5.49
CA ALA A 98 -9.41 -19.82 -5.03
C ALA A 98 -8.38 -18.77 -5.46
N ALA A 99 -8.51 -18.23 -6.67
CA ALA A 99 -7.63 -17.17 -7.17
C ALA A 99 -7.86 -15.84 -6.44
N VAL A 100 -9.12 -15.47 -6.16
CA VAL A 100 -9.49 -14.29 -5.36
C VAL A 100 -8.94 -14.41 -3.93
N SER A 101 -9.20 -15.56 -3.27
CA SER A 101 -8.69 -15.81 -1.91
C SER A 101 -7.19 -15.65 -1.83
N HIS A 102 -6.45 -16.31 -2.74
CA HIS A 102 -4.99 -16.22 -2.77
C HIS A 102 -4.49 -14.80 -3.02
N ALA A 103 -5.10 -14.04 -3.93
CA ALA A 103 -4.70 -12.66 -4.20
C ALA A 103 -4.92 -11.76 -2.98
N ILE A 104 -6.02 -11.97 -2.24
CA ILE A 104 -6.30 -11.24 -1.00
C ILE A 104 -5.34 -11.67 0.12
N GLU A 105 -5.13 -12.97 0.35
CA GLU A 105 -4.23 -13.47 1.39
C GLU A 105 -2.80 -12.95 1.21
N ALA A 106 -2.31 -12.95 -0.04
CA ALA A 106 -0.93 -12.63 -0.36
C ALA A 106 -0.62 -11.11 -0.45
N HIS A 107 -1.64 -10.22 -0.43
CA HIS A 107 -1.36 -8.78 -0.55
C HIS A 107 -0.60 -8.23 0.65
N SER A 108 -0.91 -8.74 1.86
CA SER A 108 -0.44 -8.15 3.12
C SER A 108 1.05 -8.34 3.35
N PHE A 109 1.74 -7.24 3.66
CA PHE A 109 3.15 -7.27 4.04
C PHE A 109 3.38 -8.09 5.32
N SER A 110 2.49 -7.95 6.31
CA SER A 110 2.63 -8.60 7.63
C SER A 110 2.30 -10.09 7.61
N ALA A 111 1.49 -10.55 6.66
CA ALA A 111 1.15 -11.97 6.51
C ALA A 111 2.31 -12.80 5.93
N ALA A 112 3.22 -12.14 5.18
CA ALA A 112 4.39 -12.77 4.55
C ALA A 112 4.04 -13.98 3.66
N ILE A 113 2.84 -13.99 3.03
CA ILE A 113 2.40 -15.04 2.11
C ILE A 113 2.92 -14.70 0.70
N PRO A 114 3.71 -15.57 0.05
CA PRO A 114 4.23 -15.30 -1.28
C PRO A 114 3.11 -15.25 -2.33
N PRO A 115 3.03 -14.21 -3.18
CA PRO A 115 2.09 -14.15 -4.28
C PRO A 115 2.53 -15.07 -5.42
N ARG A 116 1.72 -16.10 -5.73
CA ARG A 116 2.05 -17.14 -6.72
C ARG A 116 1.47 -16.87 -8.11
N THR A 117 0.36 -16.14 -8.20
CA THR A 117 -0.27 -15.77 -9.47
C THR A 117 0.07 -14.34 -9.86
N LEU A 118 -0.08 -13.99 -11.13
CA LEU A 118 0.18 -12.63 -11.59
C LEU A 118 -0.82 -11.63 -10.98
N GLU A 119 -2.09 -12.04 -10.83
CA GLU A 119 -3.10 -11.24 -10.13
C GLU A 119 -2.69 -10.91 -8.68
N ALA A 120 -2.22 -11.93 -7.94
CA ALA A 120 -1.76 -11.74 -6.56
C ALA A 120 -0.54 -10.80 -6.48
N LYS A 121 0.41 -10.91 -7.42
CA LYS A 121 1.56 -10.00 -7.54
C LYS A 121 1.13 -8.56 -7.81
N ILE A 122 0.19 -8.38 -8.74
CA ILE A 122 -0.31 -7.05 -9.10
C ILE A 122 -1.10 -6.42 -7.96
N VAL A 123 -1.97 -7.17 -7.25
CA VAL A 123 -2.70 -6.67 -6.09
C VAL A 123 -1.74 -6.23 -4.99
N GLN A 124 -0.73 -7.06 -4.68
CA GLN A 124 0.28 -6.74 -3.67
C GLN A 124 1.06 -5.46 -4.03
N ASP A 125 1.49 -5.32 -5.29
CA ASP A 125 2.22 -4.14 -5.76
C ASP A 125 1.33 -2.90 -5.72
N ALA A 126 0.08 -3.01 -6.18
CA ALA A 126 -0.86 -1.89 -6.22
C ALA A 126 -1.17 -1.35 -4.82
N ASP A 127 -1.38 -2.23 -3.83
CA ASP A 127 -1.57 -1.82 -2.44
C ASP A 127 -0.30 -1.18 -1.85
N ARG A 128 0.87 -1.80 -2.06
CA ARG A 128 2.15 -1.25 -1.58
C ARG A 128 2.46 0.14 -2.15
N LEU A 129 2.09 0.40 -3.40
CA LEU A 129 2.26 1.71 -4.04
C LEU A 129 1.47 2.82 -3.35
N GLU A 130 0.35 2.51 -2.69
CA GLU A 130 -0.42 3.46 -1.85
C GLU A 130 0.37 3.95 -0.60
N SER A 131 1.45 3.26 -0.25
CA SER A 131 2.36 3.68 0.82
C SER A 131 3.48 4.61 0.35
N LEU A 132 3.55 4.93 -0.94
CA LEU A 132 4.61 5.74 -1.55
C LEU A 132 4.04 7.00 -2.21
N GLY A 133 4.92 7.91 -2.62
CA GLY A 133 4.53 9.15 -3.27
C GLY A 133 3.71 10.09 -2.37
N ALA A 134 2.93 10.97 -2.97
CA ALA A 134 2.16 11.99 -2.24
C ALA A 134 1.06 11.39 -1.34
N ILE A 135 0.39 10.32 -1.79
CA ILE A 135 -0.62 9.62 -0.98
C ILE A 135 0.04 8.96 0.23
N GLY A 136 1.15 8.25 0.03
CA GLY A 136 1.89 7.61 1.11
C GLY A 136 2.41 8.63 2.13
N LEU A 137 2.94 9.76 1.67
CA LEU A 137 3.36 10.86 2.51
C LEU A 137 2.22 11.38 3.40
N ALA A 138 1.07 11.68 2.80
CA ALA A 138 -0.10 12.16 3.54
C ALA A 138 -0.59 11.13 4.57
N ARG A 139 -0.61 9.84 4.20
CA ARG A 139 -1.01 8.75 5.10
C ARG A 139 -0.07 8.59 6.30
N VAL A 140 1.25 8.73 6.11
CA VAL A 140 2.20 8.65 7.23
C VAL A 140 1.84 9.66 8.32
N PHE A 141 1.66 10.92 7.96
CA PHE A 141 1.38 11.97 8.94
C PHE A 141 -0.05 11.91 9.49
N ALA A 142 -1.04 11.49 8.69
CA ALA A 142 -2.39 11.23 9.19
C ALA A 142 -2.40 10.13 10.26
N VAL A 143 -1.71 9.02 10.01
CA VAL A 143 -1.58 7.91 10.98
C VAL A 143 -0.78 8.32 12.20
N ALA A 144 0.33 9.06 12.02
CA ALA A 144 1.14 9.58 13.12
C ALA A 144 0.30 10.48 14.03
N GLY A 145 -0.51 11.38 13.46
CA GLY A 145 -1.44 12.22 14.23
C GLY A 145 -2.47 11.42 15.01
N ALA A 146 -3.08 10.39 14.39
CA ALA A 146 -4.04 9.51 15.05
C ALA A 146 -3.42 8.68 16.20
N LEU A 147 -2.14 8.34 16.10
CA LEU A 147 -1.40 7.58 17.12
C LEU A 147 -0.68 8.47 18.15
N ASN A 148 -0.75 9.80 18.00
CA ASN A 148 0.04 10.78 18.77
C ASN A 148 1.56 10.52 18.70
N THR A 149 2.05 10.08 17.55
CA THR A 149 3.46 9.86 17.28
C THR A 149 4.14 11.21 17.02
N ILE A 150 5.36 11.41 17.54
CA ILE A 150 6.16 12.61 17.28
C ILE A 150 6.57 12.64 15.79
N LEU A 151 6.59 13.81 15.17
CA LEU A 151 6.92 13.92 13.74
C LEU A 151 8.32 13.43 13.43
N PHE A 152 9.32 13.90 14.20
CA PHE A 152 10.74 13.53 14.12
C PHE A 152 11.45 13.92 15.40
N ASP A 153 12.63 13.36 15.65
CA ASP A 153 13.50 13.77 16.76
C ASP A 153 14.09 15.17 16.47
N ALA A 154 13.99 16.09 17.43
CA ALA A 154 14.41 17.49 17.24
C ALA A 154 15.93 17.66 17.06
N GLU A 155 16.74 16.77 17.65
CA GLU A 155 18.21 16.87 17.63
C GLU A 155 18.85 15.95 16.59
N ASP A 156 18.11 14.92 16.14
CA ASP A 156 18.58 13.92 15.17
C ASP A 156 17.43 13.43 14.28
N PRO A 157 16.86 14.29 13.42
CA PRO A 157 15.65 13.99 12.64
C PRO A 157 15.76 12.76 11.74
N PHE A 158 16.97 12.45 11.25
CA PHE A 158 17.22 11.36 10.30
C PHE A 158 17.90 10.14 10.93
N ALA A 159 18.00 10.08 12.27
CA ALA A 159 18.62 8.99 13.02
C ALA A 159 20.07 8.72 12.54
N ASP A 160 20.90 9.75 12.50
CA ASP A 160 22.31 9.65 12.16
C ASP A 160 23.14 9.05 13.30
N ARG A 161 22.72 9.30 14.55
CA ARG A 161 23.43 8.93 15.79
C ARG A 161 22.62 8.01 16.70
N ARG A 162 21.31 7.88 16.47
CA ARG A 162 20.40 7.03 17.24
C ARG A 162 19.88 5.85 16.40
N ALA A 163 19.33 4.84 17.05
CA ALA A 163 18.58 3.81 16.36
C ALA A 163 17.23 4.35 15.82
N LEU A 164 16.78 3.80 14.71
CA LEU A 164 15.46 4.08 14.18
C LEU A 164 14.36 3.54 15.11
N ASP A 165 13.33 4.35 15.35
CA ASP A 165 12.13 3.96 16.11
C ASP A 165 10.87 4.56 15.49
N ASP A 166 10.24 3.85 14.56
CA ASP A 166 9.03 4.29 13.86
C ASP A 166 7.74 4.20 14.70
N ARG A 167 7.84 3.71 15.93
CA ARG A 167 6.76 3.80 16.92
C ARG A 167 6.75 5.15 17.63
N GLN A 168 7.92 5.78 17.77
CA GLN A 168 8.10 7.07 18.42
C GLN A 168 8.12 8.22 17.42
N TYR A 169 8.79 8.05 16.27
CA TYR A 169 9.02 9.10 15.28
C TYR A 169 8.45 8.72 13.91
N ALA A 170 7.54 9.55 13.40
CA ALA A 170 6.89 9.31 12.10
C ALA A 170 7.91 9.28 10.93
N LEU A 171 8.93 10.15 10.96
CA LEU A 171 9.95 10.24 9.91
C LEU A 171 10.81 8.96 9.83
N ASP A 172 11.01 8.26 10.94
CA ASP A 172 11.76 7.00 10.94
C ASP A 172 11.09 5.92 10.10
N HIS A 173 9.76 5.98 9.96
CA HIS A 173 9.01 5.03 9.13
C HIS A 173 9.44 5.05 7.66
N PHE A 174 9.93 6.19 7.17
CA PHE A 174 10.48 6.30 5.81
C PHE A 174 11.65 5.34 5.63
N GLN A 175 12.59 5.33 6.57
CA GLN A 175 13.79 4.47 6.53
C GLN A 175 13.48 3.03 6.94
N CYS A 176 12.61 2.83 7.94
CA CYS A 176 12.24 1.49 8.41
C CYS A 176 11.51 0.68 7.35
N LYS A 177 10.64 1.32 6.55
CA LYS A 177 9.75 0.62 5.64
C LYS A 177 9.69 1.24 4.24
N LEU A 178 9.31 2.51 4.10
CA LEU A 178 8.84 3.05 2.82
C LEU A 178 9.91 3.01 1.73
N LEU A 179 11.13 3.46 2.03
CA LEU A 179 12.24 3.50 1.07
C LEU A 179 12.75 2.10 0.69
N ARG A 180 12.32 1.04 1.40
CA ARG A 180 12.63 -0.37 1.07
C ARG A 180 11.56 -1.02 0.21
N LEU A 181 10.36 -0.42 0.08
CA LEU A 181 9.26 -1.02 -0.68
C LEU A 181 9.59 -1.28 -2.15
N PRO A 182 10.34 -0.43 -2.88
CA PRO A 182 10.70 -0.70 -4.27
C PRO A 182 11.40 -2.05 -4.48
N GLU A 183 12.20 -2.51 -3.50
CA GLU A 183 12.90 -3.80 -3.56
C GLU A 183 11.96 -5.00 -3.36
N THR A 184 10.78 -4.77 -2.81
CA THR A 184 9.80 -5.80 -2.50
C THR A 184 8.72 -5.97 -3.58
N MET A 185 8.76 -5.17 -4.63
CA MET A 185 7.79 -5.24 -5.73
C MET A 185 7.97 -6.52 -6.53
N GLN A 186 6.84 -7.06 -6.98
CA GLN A 186 6.76 -8.36 -7.66
C GLN A 186 6.79 -8.23 -9.18
N THR A 187 6.36 -7.07 -9.71
CA THR A 187 6.31 -6.79 -11.15
C THR A 187 7.34 -5.72 -11.52
N THR A 188 7.89 -5.79 -12.73
CA THR A 188 8.85 -4.79 -13.24
C THR A 188 8.23 -3.40 -13.22
N ARG A 189 6.99 -3.27 -13.70
CA ARG A 189 6.28 -1.98 -13.73
C ARG A 189 5.97 -1.45 -12.33
N GLY A 190 5.63 -2.35 -11.38
CA GLY A 190 5.46 -1.99 -9.97
C GLY A 190 6.73 -1.45 -9.36
N LYS A 191 7.88 -2.08 -9.65
CA LYS A 191 9.20 -1.62 -9.20
C LYS A 191 9.54 -0.23 -9.75
N GLU A 192 9.35 0.01 -11.04
CA GLU A 192 9.57 1.33 -11.68
C GLU A 192 8.73 2.42 -11.04
N MET A 193 7.41 2.17 -10.86
CA MET A 193 6.50 3.11 -10.20
C MET A 193 6.88 3.35 -8.75
N ALA A 194 7.27 2.31 -8.01
CA ALA A 194 7.69 2.43 -6.63
C ALA A 194 8.98 3.24 -6.48
N GLN A 195 9.96 3.05 -7.36
CA GLN A 195 11.18 3.84 -7.40
C GLN A 195 10.89 5.31 -7.69
N HIS A 196 9.97 5.58 -8.64
CA HIS A 196 9.54 6.95 -8.93
C HIS A 196 8.90 7.62 -7.71
N ASN A 197 7.98 6.94 -7.05
CA ASN A 197 7.29 7.46 -5.87
C ASN A 197 8.22 7.56 -4.64
N ALA A 198 9.19 6.66 -4.50
CA ALA A 198 10.19 6.75 -3.44
C ALA A 198 11.11 7.97 -3.61
N ARG A 199 11.49 8.34 -4.84
CA ARG A 199 12.25 9.58 -5.10
C ARG A 199 11.52 10.82 -4.58
N PHE A 200 10.21 10.91 -4.78
CA PHE A 200 9.39 12.00 -4.23
C PHE A 200 9.49 12.07 -2.69
N LEU A 201 9.49 10.92 -2.00
CA LEU A 201 9.66 10.89 -0.54
C LEU A 201 11.06 11.37 -0.12
N VAL A 202 12.10 11.01 -0.87
CA VAL A 202 13.47 11.50 -0.62
C VAL A 202 13.57 13.01 -0.85
N GLU A 203 12.94 13.54 -1.89
CA GLU A 203 12.86 14.99 -2.13
C GLU A 203 12.15 15.72 -0.98
N PHE A 204 11.05 15.16 -0.46
CA PHE A 204 10.38 15.68 0.74
C PHE A 204 11.33 15.70 1.95
N MET A 205 12.06 14.60 2.20
CA MET A 205 13.04 14.51 3.28
C MET A 205 14.15 15.57 3.15
N ALA A 206 14.67 15.75 1.93
CA ALA A 206 15.70 16.75 1.64
C ALA A 206 15.19 18.19 1.84
N LYS A 207 13.93 18.43 1.47
CA LYS A 207 13.27 19.72 1.70
C LYS A 207 13.08 19.99 3.20
N LEU A 208 12.59 19.00 3.92
CA LEU A 208 12.43 19.08 5.38
C LEU A 208 13.78 19.35 6.07
N SER A 209 14.85 18.65 5.67
CA SER A 209 16.20 18.88 6.21
C SER A 209 16.67 20.32 6.02
N ALA A 210 16.55 20.84 4.78
CA ALA A 210 16.95 22.21 4.48
C ALA A 210 16.15 23.25 5.30
N GLU A 211 14.84 23.05 5.47
CA GLU A 211 13.99 23.92 6.30
C GLU A 211 14.40 23.90 7.79
N LEU A 212 14.73 22.73 8.33
CA LEU A 212 15.22 22.58 9.70
C LEU A 212 16.58 23.28 9.91
N GLN A 213 17.38 23.43 8.87
CA GLN A 213 18.66 24.15 8.88
C GLN A 213 18.50 25.66 8.60
N GLY A 214 17.27 26.16 8.40
CA GLY A 214 16.98 27.56 8.09
C GLY A 214 17.20 27.94 6.63
N GLU A 215 17.25 26.97 5.72
CA GLU A 215 17.44 27.14 4.27
C GLU A 215 16.17 26.80 3.46
N PRO A 216 15.08 27.57 3.61
CA PRO A 216 13.76 27.19 3.09
C PRO A 216 13.65 27.20 1.56
N LEU A 217 14.64 27.71 0.83
CA LEU A 217 14.66 27.70 -0.63
C LEU A 217 15.56 26.60 -1.22
N ALA A 218 16.26 25.83 -0.37
CA ALA A 218 17.15 24.75 -0.78
C ALA A 218 16.53 23.37 -0.66
N LEU A 219 17.24 22.37 -1.21
CA LEU A 219 17.12 20.95 -0.90
C LEU A 219 18.45 20.48 -0.32
N ASP A 220 18.42 19.65 0.70
CA ASP A 220 19.64 19.09 1.28
C ASP A 220 20.22 17.99 0.37
N GLU A 221 21.31 18.32 -0.31
CA GLU A 221 22.00 17.43 -1.22
C GLU A 221 22.61 16.19 -0.53
N ALA A 222 22.95 16.28 0.75
CA ALA A 222 23.44 15.12 1.50
C ALA A 222 22.33 14.10 1.75
N VAL A 223 21.12 14.56 2.07
CA VAL A 223 19.92 13.73 2.21
C VAL A 223 19.53 13.11 0.87
N LEU A 224 19.53 13.88 -0.22
CA LEU A 224 19.27 13.34 -1.57
C LEU A 224 20.23 12.20 -1.91
N ARG A 225 21.53 12.38 -1.71
CA ARG A 225 22.53 11.32 -1.98
C ARG A 225 22.40 10.12 -1.06
N ARG A 226 22.15 10.33 0.23
CA ARG A 226 22.05 9.24 1.23
C ARG A 226 20.89 8.31 0.98
N PHE A 227 19.72 8.85 0.61
CA PHE A 227 18.47 8.10 0.49
C PHE A 227 18.03 7.85 -0.96
N ALA A 228 18.82 8.28 -1.96
CA ALA A 228 18.49 8.02 -3.37
C ALA A 228 18.20 6.51 -3.58
N PRO A 229 17.07 6.15 -4.21
CA PRO A 229 16.85 4.77 -4.62
C PRO A 229 18.00 4.31 -5.51
N GLN A 230 18.58 3.16 -5.18
CA GLN A 230 19.65 2.60 -6.02
C GLN A 230 19.12 2.39 -7.45
N ALA A 231 19.86 2.87 -8.45
CA ALA A 231 19.55 2.58 -9.83
C ALA A 231 19.60 1.05 -10.02
N SER A 232 18.55 0.49 -10.64
CA SER A 232 18.56 -0.93 -10.99
C SER A 232 19.77 -1.20 -11.88
N THR A 233 20.75 -1.92 -11.37
CA THR A 233 21.86 -2.47 -12.17
C THR A 233 21.38 -3.75 -12.88
N ASP A 234 20.28 -3.66 -13.63
CA ASP A 234 19.92 -4.72 -14.56
C ASP A 234 20.71 -4.49 -15.85
N ARG A 235 21.80 -5.28 -15.98
CA ARG A 235 22.46 -5.56 -17.25
C ARG A 235 21.90 -6.85 -17.84
#